data_687052b8f64144cecbaf4378d9f73396
#
_entry.id   687052b8f64144cecbaf4378d9f73396
#
_cell.length_a   1.000
_cell.length_b   1.000
_cell.length_c   1.000
_cell.angle_alpha   90.00
_cell.angle_beta   90.00
_cell.angle_gamma   90.00
#
_symmetry.space_group_name_H-M   'P 1'
#
loop_
_entity.id
_entity.type
_entity.pdbx_description
1 polymer ?
#
loop_
_entity_poly.entity_id
_entity_poly.type
_entity_poly.pdbx_seq_one_letter_code
_entity_poly.pdbx_strand_id
1 'polypeptide(L)'
;MITHLEPDILECEVKWDLGSITTNKVSGSDGIVVELFRILKDDTVKVLYSIWQQIWKTQQWPQDWKRSVFIPIPKKGNAKEYSNYHTVTLVSHASKVMLKILQARLQQYVYCELPDVQAGFRKGRGTRDQITNIHWIIKKAREFQKSIYFCFID
;
A
#
# COMPACT_ATOMS: atom_id res chain seq x y z
N MET A 1 -23.44 -14.29 -0.64
CA MET A 1 -23.74 -12.96 -0.07
C MET A 1 -22.96 -12.82 1.21
N ILE A 2 -21.80 -12.13 1.18
CA ILE A 2 -20.80 -12.10 2.27
C ILE A 2 -21.03 -10.85 3.16
N THR A 3 -22.25 -10.58 3.50
CA THR A 3 -22.64 -9.34 4.20
C THR A 3 -22.41 -9.35 5.72
N HIS A 4 -21.90 -10.46 6.31
CA HIS A 4 -21.65 -10.57 7.75
C HIS A 4 -20.18 -10.67 8.15
N LEU A 5 -19.24 -10.54 7.20
CA LEU A 5 -17.81 -10.73 7.47
C LEU A 5 -17.01 -9.43 7.57
N GLU A 6 -17.63 -8.29 7.31
CA GLU A 6 -16.93 -6.99 7.34
C GLU A 6 -17.46 -6.16 8.50
N PRO A 7 -16.79 -6.19 9.67
CA PRO A 7 -17.19 -5.35 10.80
C PRO A 7 -17.05 -3.87 10.43
N ASP A 8 -17.90 -3.02 11.01
CA ASP A 8 -17.81 -1.58 10.90
C ASP A 8 -16.40 -1.09 11.24
N ILE A 9 -16.01 0.02 10.63
CA ILE A 9 -14.74 0.68 10.98
C ILE A 9 -14.83 1.17 12.42
N LEU A 10 -13.79 0.90 13.21
CA LEU A 10 -13.72 1.29 14.61
C LEU A 10 -12.95 2.60 14.79
N GLU A 11 -13.35 3.41 15.74
CA GLU A 11 -12.65 4.67 16.06
C GLU A 11 -11.19 4.45 16.48
N CYS A 12 -10.90 3.34 17.16
CA CYS A 12 -9.54 2.99 17.55
C CYS A 12 -8.63 2.67 16.35
N GLU A 13 -9.16 2.10 15.26
CA GLU A 13 -8.41 1.88 14.02
C GLU A 13 -8.03 3.23 13.39
N VAL A 14 -8.98 4.16 13.34
CA VAL A 14 -8.75 5.53 12.88
C VAL A 14 -7.64 6.20 13.66
N LYS A 15 -7.72 6.15 14.98
CA LYS A 15 -6.74 6.75 15.89
C LYS A 15 -5.34 6.14 15.73
N TRP A 16 -5.25 4.83 15.60
CA TRP A 16 -4.01 4.11 15.38
C TRP A 16 -3.34 4.50 14.07
N ASP A 17 -4.09 4.47 12.97
CA ASP A 17 -3.54 4.74 11.65
C ASP A 17 -3.20 6.23 11.45
N LEU A 18 -3.97 7.15 12.01
CA LEU A 18 -3.60 8.56 12.07
C LEU A 18 -2.27 8.77 12.81
N GLY A 19 -2.06 8.08 13.92
CA GLY A 19 -0.79 8.13 14.67
C GLY A 19 0.41 7.63 13.87
N SER A 20 0.18 6.74 12.92
CA SER A 20 1.22 6.12 12.09
C SER A 20 1.63 6.94 10.86
N ILE A 21 0.91 8.03 10.53
CA ILE A 21 1.23 8.86 9.36
C ILE A 21 2.49 9.68 9.63
N THR A 22 3.42 9.62 8.68
CA THR A 22 4.64 10.43 8.70
C THR A 22 4.34 11.86 8.26
N THR A 23 4.93 12.84 8.96
CA THR A 23 4.89 14.27 8.62
C THR A 23 5.78 14.63 7.43
N ASN A 24 5.74 15.89 7.01
CA ASN A 24 6.53 16.43 5.90
C ASN A 24 6.24 15.69 4.57
N LYS A 25 4.99 15.36 4.33
CA LYS A 25 4.52 14.77 3.07
C LYS A 25 3.66 15.76 2.30
N VAL A 26 3.84 15.75 1.00
CA VAL A 26 3.05 16.58 0.09
C VAL A 26 1.58 16.20 0.18
N SER A 27 0.69 17.20 0.22
CA SER A 27 -0.76 17.01 0.20
C SER A 27 -1.25 16.36 -1.08
N GLY A 28 -2.42 15.75 -1.04
CA GLY A 28 -3.14 15.28 -2.23
C GLY A 28 -3.83 16.44 -2.97
N SER A 29 -4.81 16.08 -3.81
CA SER A 29 -5.63 17.04 -4.57
C SER A 29 -6.47 17.96 -3.70
N ASP A 30 -6.73 17.57 -2.45
CA ASP A 30 -7.49 18.33 -1.45
C ASP A 30 -6.67 19.46 -0.80
N GLY A 31 -5.37 19.52 -1.01
CA GLY A 31 -4.46 20.50 -0.41
C GLY A 31 -4.27 20.35 1.10
N ILE A 32 -4.85 19.33 1.73
CA ILE A 32 -4.78 19.12 3.18
C ILE A 32 -3.44 18.49 3.56
N VAL A 33 -2.67 19.20 4.38
CA VAL A 33 -1.39 18.70 4.88
C VAL A 33 -1.60 17.79 6.10
N VAL A 34 -0.74 16.80 6.25
CA VAL A 34 -0.86 15.81 7.33
C VAL A 34 -0.69 16.43 8.73
N GLU A 35 0.04 17.53 8.84
CA GLU A 35 0.25 18.29 10.07
C GLU A 35 -1.06 18.79 10.68
N LEU A 36 -2.03 19.13 9.85
CA LEU A 36 -3.37 19.57 10.31
C LEU A 36 -4.06 18.45 11.10
N PHE A 37 -3.97 17.20 10.65
CA PHE A 37 -4.54 16.06 11.36
C PHE A 37 -3.90 15.85 12.74
N ARG A 38 -2.62 16.18 12.89
CA ARG A 38 -1.92 16.09 14.18
C ARG A 38 -2.28 17.21 15.14
N ILE A 39 -2.52 18.42 14.62
CA ILE A 39 -2.90 19.58 15.43
C ILE A 39 -4.30 19.37 16.04
N LEU A 40 -5.24 18.90 15.23
CA LEU A 40 -6.63 18.71 15.63
C LEU A 40 -6.88 17.41 16.42
N LYS A 41 -5.91 16.49 16.44
CA LYS A 41 -5.93 15.23 17.24
C LYS A 41 -7.32 14.54 17.28
N ASP A 42 -7.96 14.57 18.46
CA ASP A 42 -9.21 13.83 18.70
C ASP A 42 -10.39 14.35 17.86
N ASP A 43 -10.42 15.63 17.50
CA ASP A 43 -11.46 16.17 16.60
C ASP A 43 -11.28 15.62 15.17
N THR A 44 -10.04 15.49 14.71
CA THR A 44 -9.76 14.82 13.42
C THR A 44 -10.25 13.38 13.43
N VAL A 45 -10.01 12.64 14.52
CA VAL A 45 -10.45 11.24 14.64
C VAL A 45 -11.97 11.16 14.50
N LYS A 46 -12.71 12.00 15.24
CA LYS A 46 -14.18 12.02 15.20
C LYS A 46 -14.73 12.35 13.81
N VAL A 47 -14.16 13.38 13.17
CA VAL A 47 -14.61 13.80 11.82
C VAL A 47 -14.34 12.71 10.79
N LEU A 48 -13.12 12.18 10.74
CA LEU A 48 -12.77 11.12 9.80
C LEU A 48 -13.56 9.84 10.07
N TYR A 49 -13.74 9.47 11.31
CA TYR A 49 -14.57 8.33 11.69
C TYR A 49 -16.00 8.46 11.18
N SER A 50 -16.62 9.63 11.37
CA SER A 50 -17.97 9.91 10.87
C SER A 50 -18.05 9.81 9.34
N ILE A 51 -17.08 10.39 8.61
CA ILE A 51 -17.02 10.32 7.15
C ILE A 51 -16.87 8.86 6.69
N TRP A 52 -16.00 8.10 7.32
CA TRP A 52 -15.76 6.71 6.92
C TRP A 52 -16.92 5.78 7.26
N GLN A 53 -17.61 6.01 8.36
CA GLN A 53 -18.87 5.33 8.64
C GLN A 53 -19.92 5.58 7.55
N GLN A 54 -20.01 6.82 7.09
CA GLN A 54 -20.91 7.17 6.00
C GLN A 54 -20.49 6.48 4.69
N ILE A 55 -19.20 6.50 4.33
CA ILE A 55 -18.67 5.81 3.16
C ILE A 55 -18.98 4.31 3.25
N TRP A 56 -18.76 3.69 4.41
CA TRP A 56 -19.02 2.28 4.65
C TRP A 56 -20.48 1.89 4.43
N LYS A 57 -21.39 2.71 4.95
CA LYS A 57 -22.85 2.50 4.83
C LYS A 57 -23.38 2.77 3.42
N THR A 58 -22.89 3.84 2.78
CA THR A 58 -23.44 4.30 1.49
C THR A 58 -22.68 3.76 0.28
N GLN A 59 -21.48 3.22 0.48
CA GLN A 59 -20.54 2.82 -0.58
C GLN A 59 -20.16 4.00 -1.52
N GLN A 60 -20.35 5.23 -1.06
CA GLN A 60 -20.05 6.43 -1.84
C GLN A 60 -18.83 7.15 -1.27
N TRP A 61 -17.81 7.26 -2.10
CA TRP A 61 -16.58 7.99 -1.77
C TRP A 61 -16.73 9.48 -2.11
N PRO A 62 -16.17 10.40 -1.31
CA PRO A 62 -16.06 11.81 -1.66
C PRO A 62 -15.34 11.97 -3.00
N GLN A 63 -15.81 12.91 -3.83
CA GLN A 63 -15.24 13.09 -5.17
C GLN A 63 -13.77 13.48 -5.15
N ASP A 64 -13.35 14.30 -4.18
CA ASP A 64 -11.96 14.72 -4.06
C ASP A 64 -11.03 13.56 -3.64
N TRP A 65 -11.55 12.53 -2.97
CA TRP A 65 -10.77 11.35 -2.62
C TRP A 65 -10.61 10.36 -3.78
N LYS A 66 -11.44 10.48 -4.80
CA LYS A 66 -11.33 9.70 -6.05
C LYS A 66 -10.30 10.30 -7.03
N ARG A 67 -9.84 11.52 -6.76
CA ARG A 67 -8.88 12.22 -7.62
C ARG A 67 -7.47 12.00 -7.11
N SER A 68 -6.56 11.78 -8.05
CA SER A 68 -5.14 11.64 -7.78
C SER A 68 -4.37 12.66 -8.61
N VAL A 69 -3.31 13.20 -8.05
CA VAL A 69 -2.35 14.04 -8.76
C VAL A 69 -1.17 13.17 -9.16
N PHE A 70 -0.85 13.13 -10.46
CA PHE A 70 0.30 12.39 -10.98
C PHE A 70 1.49 13.34 -11.15
N ILE A 71 2.60 13.02 -10.51
CA ILE A 71 3.86 13.76 -10.64
C ILE A 71 4.84 12.89 -11.41
N PRO A 72 5.26 13.31 -12.62
CA PRO A 72 6.30 12.61 -13.36
C PRO A 72 7.65 12.86 -12.72
N ILE A 73 8.39 11.80 -12.38
CA ILE A 73 9.74 11.86 -11.84
C ILE A 73 10.69 11.27 -12.88
N PRO A 74 11.73 12.04 -13.31
CA PRO A 74 12.67 11.55 -14.29
C PRO A 74 13.52 10.39 -13.71
N LYS A 75 13.67 9.34 -14.48
CA LYS A 75 14.66 8.28 -14.26
C LYS A 75 16.05 8.79 -14.66
N LYS A 76 17.08 8.03 -14.32
CA LYS A 76 18.43 8.28 -14.88
C LYS A 76 18.39 8.04 -16.39
N GLY A 77 18.75 9.05 -17.19
CA GLY A 77 18.78 8.93 -18.65
C GLY A 77 18.34 10.23 -19.34
N ASN A 78 17.90 10.10 -20.60
CA ASN A 78 17.47 11.24 -21.41
C ASN A 78 16.09 11.73 -20.95
N ALA A 79 16.02 12.93 -20.37
CA ALA A 79 14.77 13.53 -19.90
C ALA A 79 13.81 13.95 -21.05
N LYS A 80 14.21 13.84 -22.30
CA LYS A 80 13.35 14.12 -23.46
C LYS A 80 12.45 12.96 -23.86
N GLU A 81 12.69 11.77 -23.31
CA GLU A 81 11.93 10.56 -23.62
C GLU A 81 10.89 10.28 -22.53
N TYR A 82 9.64 10.11 -22.89
CA TYR A 82 8.54 9.81 -21.95
C TYR A 82 8.75 8.50 -21.20
N SER A 83 9.39 7.51 -21.82
CA SER A 83 9.76 6.23 -21.20
C SER A 83 10.73 6.38 -20.02
N ASN A 84 11.42 7.48 -19.94
CA ASN A 84 12.37 7.81 -18.87
C ASN A 84 11.72 8.49 -17.65
N TYR A 85 10.41 8.45 -17.55
CA TYR A 85 9.70 8.93 -16.37
C TYR A 85 8.97 7.77 -15.68
N HIS A 86 8.87 7.86 -14.37
CA HIS A 86 7.89 7.12 -13.58
C HIS A 86 6.99 8.11 -12.85
N THR A 87 5.76 7.74 -12.66
CA THR A 87 4.79 8.61 -11.99
C THR A 87 4.67 8.26 -10.51
N VAL A 88 4.64 9.28 -9.66
CA VAL A 88 4.22 9.17 -8.28
C VAL A 88 2.81 9.71 -8.18
N THR A 89 1.93 8.92 -7.57
CA THR A 89 0.54 9.30 -7.38
C THR A 89 0.34 9.88 -5.99
N LEU A 90 -0.15 11.12 -5.94
CA LEU A 90 -0.54 11.76 -4.70
C LEU A 90 -2.06 11.63 -4.52
N VAL A 91 -2.45 10.99 -3.43
CA VAL A 91 -3.85 10.90 -2.98
C VAL A 91 -4.01 11.62 -1.65
N SER A 92 -5.23 12.00 -1.29
CA SER A 92 -5.50 12.69 -0.03
C SER A 92 -4.98 11.89 1.18
N HIS A 93 -4.56 12.58 2.23
CA HIS A 93 -4.09 11.91 3.45
C HIS A 93 -5.21 11.16 4.15
N ALA A 94 -6.43 11.67 4.13
CA ALA A 94 -7.60 10.99 4.65
C ALA A 94 -7.84 9.67 3.90
N SER A 95 -7.82 9.66 2.55
CA SER A 95 -7.89 8.42 1.77
C SER A 95 -6.81 7.42 2.13
N LYS A 96 -5.57 7.88 2.34
CA LYS A 96 -4.44 6.99 2.72
C LYS A 96 -4.69 6.29 4.05
N VAL A 97 -5.27 6.97 5.03
CA VAL A 97 -5.61 6.36 6.32
C VAL A 97 -6.67 5.27 6.14
N MET A 98 -7.73 5.55 5.39
CA MET A 98 -8.75 4.57 5.08
C MET A 98 -8.16 3.33 4.38
N LEU A 99 -7.31 3.55 3.37
CA LEU A 99 -6.64 2.47 2.65
C LEU A 99 -5.74 1.63 3.56
N LYS A 100 -5.10 2.22 4.57
CA LYS A 100 -4.30 1.49 5.57
C LYS A 100 -5.16 0.58 6.43
N ILE A 101 -6.32 1.06 6.91
CA ILE A 101 -7.26 0.24 7.67
C ILE A 101 -7.70 -0.97 6.82
N LEU A 102 -8.11 -0.71 5.58
CA LEU A 102 -8.49 -1.78 4.65
C LEU A 102 -7.35 -2.76 4.40
N GLN A 103 -6.14 -2.25 4.18
CA GLN A 103 -4.94 -3.06 4.00
C GLN A 103 -4.68 -3.95 5.21
N ALA A 104 -4.74 -3.40 6.43
CA ALA A 104 -4.52 -4.16 7.66
C ALA A 104 -5.52 -5.30 7.82
N ARG A 105 -6.79 -5.04 7.50
CA ARG A 105 -7.85 -6.06 7.54
C ARG A 105 -7.64 -7.15 6.48
N LEU A 106 -7.39 -6.75 5.23
CA LEU A 106 -7.15 -7.68 4.13
C LEU A 106 -5.89 -8.51 4.32
N GLN A 107 -4.87 -7.95 4.93
CA GLN A 107 -3.58 -8.61 5.11
C GLN A 107 -3.69 -9.92 5.90
N GLN A 108 -4.61 -10.00 6.85
CA GLN A 108 -4.86 -11.22 7.62
C GLN A 108 -5.36 -12.36 6.72
N TYR A 109 -6.28 -12.07 5.80
CA TYR A 109 -6.80 -13.05 4.83
C TYR A 109 -5.77 -13.42 3.77
N VAL A 110 -5.11 -12.41 3.22
CA VAL A 110 -4.10 -12.60 2.16
C VAL A 110 -2.96 -13.49 2.64
N TYR A 111 -2.50 -13.35 3.89
CA TYR A 111 -1.43 -14.20 4.41
C TYR A 111 -1.82 -15.67 4.55
N CYS A 112 -3.09 -15.97 4.78
CA CYS A 112 -3.58 -17.34 4.84
C CYS A 112 -3.71 -17.97 3.45
N GLU A 113 -4.00 -17.16 2.42
CA GLU A 113 -4.22 -17.64 1.05
C GLU A 113 -2.93 -17.68 0.21
N LEU A 114 -1.90 -16.90 0.59
CA LEU A 114 -0.65 -16.87 -0.15
C LEU A 114 0.16 -18.15 0.06
N PRO A 115 0.56 -18.85 -1.01
CA PRO A 115 1.40 -20.02 -0.90
C PRO A 115 2.77 -19.65 -0.32
N ASP A 116 3.41 -20.58 0.38
CA ASP A 116 4.70 -20.37 1.05
C ASP A 116 5.83 -19.98 0.10
N VAL A 117 5.72 -20.34 -1.18
CA VAL A 117 6.69 -19.99 -2.21
C VAL A 117 6.60 -18.53 -2.65
N GLN A 118 5.48 -17.85 -2.38
CA GLN A 118 5.30 -16.43 -2.72
C GLN A 118 6.20 -15.55 -1.84
N ALA A 119 7.12 -14.85 -2.46
CA ALA A 119 8.05 -13.95 -1.79
C ALA A 119 7.69 -12.47 -1.99
N GLY A 120 7.15 -12.10 -3.14
CA GLY A 120 6.77 -10.73 -3.45
C GLY A 120 5.67 -10.21 -2.53
N PHE A 121 5.84 -8.97 -2.02
CA PHE A 121 4.89 -8.28 -1.15
C PHE A 121 4.56 -8.99 0.18
N ARG A 122 5.37 -9.97 0.59
CA ARG A 122 5.20 -10.72 1.84
C ARG A 122 6.16 -10.20 2.90
N LYS A 123 5.61 -9.88 4.09
CA LYS A 123 6.43 -9.43 5.23
C LYS A 123 7.43 -10.52 5.64
N GLY A 124 8.68 -10.12 5.87
CA GLY A 124 9.77 -11.05 6.25
C GLY A 124 10.38 -11.82 5.08
N ARG A 125 9.96 -11.57 3.83
CA ARG A 125 10.56 -12.16 2.61
C ARG A 125 11.29 -11.06 1.84
N GLY A 126 12.61 -11.06 1.88
CA GLY A 126 13.44 -10.08 1.20
C GLY A 126 13.94 -10.54 -0.16
N THR A 127 14.29 -9.61 -1.03
CA THR A 127 14.94 -9.90 -2.32
C THR A 127 16.25 -10.66 -2.13
N ARG A 128 17.00 -10.34 -1.05
CA ARG A 128 18.26 -11.03 -0.70
C ARG A 128 18.05 -12.52 -0.47
N ASP A 129 16.98 -12.90 0.23
CA ASP A 129 16.67 -14.30 0.51
C ASP A 129 16.36 -15.06 -0.78
N GLN A 130 15.64 -14.42 -1.71
CA GLN A 130 15.32 -15.02 -3.00
C GLN A 130 16.55 -15.19 -3.88
N ILE A 131 17.47 -14.23 -3.90
CA ILE A 131 18.75 -14.35 -4.59
C ILE A 131 19.56 -15.51 -4.00
N THR A 132 19.58 -15.65 -2.68
CA THR A 132 20.28 -16.76 -2.00
C THR A 132 19.66 -18.11 -2.39
N ASN A 133 18.34 -18.20 -2.46
CA ASN A 133 17.65 -19.43 -2.90
C ASN A 133 18.01 -19.80 -4.33
N ILE A 134 18.05 -18.83 -5.26
CA ILE A 134 18.47 -19.07 -6.66
C ILE A 134 19.92 -19.55 -6.69
N HIS A 135 20.84 -18.91 -5.97
CA HIS A 135 22.23 -19.35 -5.89
C HIS A 135 22.36 -20.77 -5.34
N TRP A 136 21.57 -21.10 -4.32
CA TRP A 136 21.57 -22.47 -3.77
C TRP A 136 21.09 -23.50 -4.79
N ILE A 137 20.01 -23.22 -5.54
CA ILE A 137 19.51 -24.08 -6.61
C ILE A 137 20.57 -24.30 -7.69
N ILE A 138 21.24 -23.21 -8.14
CA ILE A 138 22.31 -23.29 -9.14
C ILE A 138 23.46 -24.16 -8.64
N LYS A 139 23.86 -23.98 -7.38
CA LYS A 139 24.94 -24.78 -6.77
C LYS A 139 24.57 -26.25 -6.75
N LYS A 140 23.34 -26.59 -6.32
CA LYS A 140 22.85 -27.96 -6.28
C LYS A 140 22.78 -28.59 -7.68
N ALA A 141 22.28 -27.86 -8.65
CA ALA A 141 22.23 -28.36 -10.03
C ALA A 141 23.62 -28.70 -10.57
N ARG A 142 24.65 -27.90 -10.26
CA ARG A 142 26.05 -28.16 -10.62
C ARG A 142 26.58 -29.39 -9.90
N GLU A 143 26.35 -29.55 -8.60
CA GLU A 143 26.77 -30.72 -7.82
C GLU A 143 26.21 -32.03 -8.44
N PHE A 144 24.97 -32.01 -8.89
CA PHE A 144 24.30 -33.17 -9.48
C PHE A 144 24.39 -33.24 -11.00
N GLN A 145 25.16 -32.36 -11.65
CA GLN A 145 25.31 -32.26 -13.10
C GLN A 145 23.96 -32.19 -13.84
N LYS A 146 22.99 -31.49 -13.27
CA LYS A 146 21.65 -31.29 -13.84
C LYS A 146 21.56 -29.93 -14.50
N SER A 147 20.99 -29.90 -15.71
CA SER A 147 20.61 -28.65 -16.38
C SER A 147 19.37 -28.04 -15.70
N ILE A 148 19.40 -26.73 -15.44
CA ILE A 148 18.25 -25.98 -14.97
C ILE A 148 17.98 -24.82 -15.92
N TYR A 149 16.70 -24.47 -16.03
CA TYR A 149 16.24 -23.37 -16.86
C TYR A 149 15.44 -22.41 -15.97
N PHE A 150 15.68 -21.12 -16.14
CA PHE A 150 14.93 -20.09 -15.43
C PHE A 150 14.06 -19.31 -16.41
N CYS A 151 12.81 -19.06 -16.01
CA CYS A 151 11.91 -18.18 -16.72
C CYS A 151 11.53 -17.03 -15.76
N PHE A 152 11.78 -15.80 -16.19
CA PHE A 152 11.35 -14.61 -15.46
C PHE A 152 10.14 -14.01 -16.17
N ILE A 153 9.06 -13.81 -15.42
CA ILE A 153 7.81 -13.26 -15.94
C ILE A 153 7.58 -11.95 -15.19
N ASP A 154 7.48 -10.83 -15.94
CA ASP A 154 7.20 -9.47 -15.42
C ASP A 154 5.75 -9.08 -15.68
#